data_0e0472bec456937e42552737ca3d9137
#
_entry.id   0e0472bec456937e42552737ca3d9137
#
_cell.length_a   1.000
_cell.length_b   1.000
_cell.length_c   1.000
_cell.angle_alpha   90.00
_cell.angle_beta   90.00
_cell.angle_gamma   90.00
#
_symmetry.space_group_name_H-M   'P 1'
#
loop_
_entity.id
_entity.type
_entity.pdbx_description
1 polymer ?
#
loop_
_entity_poly.entity_id
_entity_poly.type
_entity_poly.pdbx_seq_one_letter_code
_entity_poly.pdbx_strand_id
1 'polypeptide(L)'
;MVRATGGRPIHPTSSTPGGISTELDDETQKDLLNKAKRNIELAVNTIELAVPILESKMDLVETLGNYGDTRHCGLVNNGVWDVYNGDVRIKDKDGSIYCEYNNLEYKDYVAEHVKPYSWLKFPYIKELGYPEGTYRVAPLSRINVCDKMPDGAPLAQAALEDFRDKFGYAQAPLLFHWARLIELLAAAEMAADTLEQDLSGQKFPDELE
;
A
#
# COMPACT_ATOMS: atom_id res chain seq x y z
N MET A 1 -12.84 -13.61 2.06
CA MET A 1 -13.01 -12.45 2.91
C MET A 1 -14.21 -11.60 2.48
N VAL A 2 -14.16 -10.79 1.42
CA VAL A 2 -15.23 -9.83 1.06
C VAL A 2 -16.64 -10.43 1.08
N ARG A 3 -16.84 -11.65 0.59
CA ARG A 3 -18.17 -12.31 0.65
C ARG A 3 -18.61 -12.66 2.07
N ALA A 4 -17.69 -13.07 2.93
CA ALA A 4 -18.00 -13.46 4.32
C ALA A 4 -18.36 -12.26 5.18
N THR A 5 -17.65 -11.13 5.02
CA THR A 5 -17.88 -9.91 5.79
C THR A 5 -18.81 -8.92 5.09
N GLY A 6 -18.84 -8.94 3.77
CA GLY A 6 -19.61 -8.02 2.93
C GLY A 6 -20.92 -8.56 2.40
N GLY A 7 -21.24 -9.82 2.66
CA GLY A 7 -22.43 -10.51 2.14
C GLY A 7 -22.35 -10.85 0.65
N ARG A 8 -21.65 -10.05 -0.16
CA ARG A 8 -21.44 -10.26 -1.61
C ARG A 8 -19.99 -10.01 -1.98
N PRO A 9 -19.42 -10.76 -2.96
CA PRO A 9 -18.03 -10.58 -3.40
C PRO A 9 -17.82 -9.31 -4.21
N ILE A 10 -18.87 -8.83 -4.87
CA ILE A 10 -18.89 -7.58 -5.65
C ILE A 10 -20.03 -6.73 -5.09
N HIS A 11 -19.78 -5.45 -4.90
CA HIS A 11 -20.72 -4.51 -4.25
C HIS A 11 -21.17 -5.01 -2.85
N PRO A 12 -20.28 -5.02 -1.85
CA PRO A 12 -20.64 -5.38 -0.49
C PRO A 12 -21.83 -4.57 0.01
N THR A 13 -22.73 -5.21 0.75
CA THR A 13 -23.98 -4.60 1.24
C THR A 13 -24.12 -4.65 2.75
N SER A 14 -23.12 -5.19 3.46
CA SER A 14 -23.18 -5.35 4.91
C SER A 14 -22.56 -4.17 5.68
N SER A 15 -22.07 -3.14 5.00
CA SER A 15 -21.56 -1.94 5.66
C SER A 15 -22.69 -1.18 6.34
N THR A 16 -22.52 -0.90 7.62
CA THR A 16 -23.42 -0.08 8.45
C THR A 16 -22.61 0.99 9.16
N PRO A 17 -23.23 2.11 9.57
CA PRO A 17 -22.53 3.05 10.45
C PRO A 17 -21.95 2.34 11.66
N GLY A 18 -20.65 2.50 11.89
CA GLY A 18 -19.92 1.86 12.98
C GLY A 18 -19.40 0.44 12.73
N GLY A 19 -19.67 -0.17 11.55
CA GLY A 19 -19.15 -1.53 11.27
C GLY A 19 -19.79 -2.26 10.09
N ILE A 20 -19.98 -3.55 10.28
CA ILE A 20 -20.62 -4.46 9.32
C ILE A 20 -21.79 -5.20 9.97
N SER A 21 -22.85 -5.50 9.20
CA SER A 21 -24.06 -6.18 9.68
C SER A 21 -23.96 -7.71 9.73
N THR A 22 -22.85 -8.29 9.31
CA THR A 22 -22.63 -9.73 9.25
C THR A 22 -21.50 -10.11 10.19
N GLU A 23 -21.80 -10.90 11.21
CA GLU A 23 -20.77 -11.47 12.08
C GLU A 23 -19.99 -12.56 11.34
N LEU A 24 -18.71 -12.69 11.69
CA LEU A 24 -17.86 -13.76 11.22
C LEU A 24 -17.91 -14.89 12.26
N ASP A 25 -18.52 -16.01 11.91
CA ASP A 25 -18.53 -17.19 12.76
C ASP A 25 -17.16 -17.92 12.77
N ASP A 26 -16.92 -18.70 13.81
CA ASP A 26 -15.63 -19.39 14.02
C ASP A 26 -15.28 -20.36 12.88
N GLU A 27 -16.26 -21.03 12.27
CA GLU A 27 -16.03 -21.96 11.17
C GLU A 27 -15.58 -21.20 9.92
N THR A 28 -16.27 -20.12 9.61
CA THR A 28 -15.92 -19.24 8.49
C THR A 28 -14.56 -18.58 8.72
N GLN A 29 -14.27 -18.11 9.95
CA GLN A 29 -12.97 -17.53 10.28
C GLN A 29 -11.84 -18.53 10.05
N LYS A 30 -12.00 -19.77 10.51
CA LYS A 30 -11.01 -20.85 10.33
C LYS A 30 -10.81 -21.22 8.85
N ASP A 31 -11.87 -21.28 8.06
CA ASP A 31 -11.78 -21.51 6.61
C ASP A 31 -11.03 -20.35 5.91
N LEU A 32 -11.33 -19.11 6.29
CA LEU A 32 -10.67 -17.94 5.76
C LEU A 32 -9.18 -17.91 6.14
N LEU A 33 -8.84 -18.28 7.38
CA LEU A 33 -7.45 -18.36 7.83
C LEU A 33 -6.66 -19.39 7.01
N ASN A 34 -7.21 -20.58 6.78
CA ASN A 34 -6.57 -21.59 5.93
C ASN A 34 -6.32 -21.06 4.50
N LYS A 35 -7.29 -20.33 3.95
CA LYS A 35 -7.16 -19.70 2.63
C LYS A 35 -6.14 -18.55 2.64
N ALA A 36 -6.08 -17.75 3.72
CA ALA A 36 -5.09 -16.70 3.86
C ALA A 36 -3.67 -17.26 3.93
N LYS A 37 -3.43 -18.33 4.71
CA LYS A 37 -2.14 -19.04 4.73
C LYS A 37 -1.76 -19.58 3.35
N ARG A 38 -2.71 -20.13 2.60
CA ARG A 38 -2.45 -20.54 1.21
C ARG A 38 -2.11 -19.36 0.30
N ASN A 39 -2.72 -18.19 0.52
CA ASN A 39 -2.40 -16.99 -0.27
C ASN A 39 -0.97 -16.50 -0.03
N ILE A 40 -0.41 -16.65 1.17
CA ILE A 40 1.01 -16.35 1.45
C ILE A 40 1.91 -17.20 0.56
N GLU A 41 1.69 -18.53 0.51
CA GLU A 41 2.46 -19.41 -0.36
C GLU A 41 2.35 -18.99 -1.84
N LEU A 42 1.15 -18.63 -2.29
CA LEU A 42 0.94 -18.18 -3.67
C LEU A 42 1.63 -16.84 -3.96
N ALA A 43 1.66 -15.91 -2.98
CA ALA A 43 2.36 -14.65 -3.10
C ALA A 43 3.88 -14.87 -3.20
N VAL A 44 4.45 -15.74 -2.36
CA VAL A 44 5.87 -16.12 -2.44
C VAL A 44 6.19 -16.71 -3.81
N ASN A 45 5.43 -17.71 -4.26
CA ASN A 45 5.62 -18.34 -5.58
C ASN A 45 5.52 -17.31 -6.73
N THR A 46 4.65 -16.29 -6.56
CA THR A 46 4.51 -15.21 -7.55
C THR A 46 5.75 -14.33 -7.60
N ILE A 47 6.35 -14.03 -6.45
CA ILE A 47 7.62 -13.30 -6.36
C ILE A 47 8.73 -14.11 -7.02
N GLU A 48 8.87 -15.40 -6.65
CA GLU A 48 9.89 -16.30 -7.20
C GLU A 48 9.79 -16.46 -8.73
N LEU A 49 8.59 -16.38 -9.28
CA LEU A 49 8.37 -16.40 -10.73
C LEU A 49 8.67 -15.05 -11.39
N ALA A 50 8.21 -13.95 -10.81
CA ALA A 50 8.22 -12.65 -11.47
C ALA A 50 9.57 -11.91 -11.33
N VAL A 51 10.25 -12.04 -10.19
CA VAL A 51 11.52 -11.35 -9.95
C VAL A 51 12.59 -11.74 -10.96
N PRO A 52 12.86 -13.02 -11.27
CA PRO A 52 13.83 -13.41 -12.29
C PRO A 52 13.47 -12.88 -13.69
N ILE A 53 12.18 -12.74 -14.01
CA ILE A 53 11.74 -12.15 -15.29
C ILE A 53 12.12 -10.68 -15.35
N LEU A 54 11.85 -9.90 -14.29
CA LEU A 54 12.24 -8.49 -14.21
C LEU A 54 13.77 -8.35 -14.26
N GLU A 55 14.50 -9.18 -13.53
CA GLU A 55 15.96 -9.19 -13.55
C GLU A 55 16.55 -9.49 -14.94
N SER A 56 15.95 -10.40 -15.67
CA SER A 56 16.39 -10.72 -17.05
C SER A 56 16.19 -9.56 -18.02
N LYS A 57 15.47 -8.49 -17.63
CA LYS A 57 15.12 -7.32 -18.43
C LYS A 57 15.53 -6.01 -17.78
N MET A 58 16.59 -6.01 -16.98
CA MET A 58 16.98 -4.81 -16.22
C MET A 58 17.23 -3.57 -17.08
N ASP A 59 17.82 -3.73 -18.27
CA ASP A 59 18.00 -2.60 -19.20
C ASP A 59 16.66 -1.93 -19.54
N LEU A 60 15.61 -2.73 -19.72
CA LEU A 60 14.26 -2.23 -19.97
C LEU A 60 13.66 -1.62 -18.69
N VAL A 61 13.86 -2.26 -17.55
CA VAL A 61 13.34 -1.79 -16.25
C VAL A 61 13.88 -0.40 -15.91
N GLU A 62 15.16 -0.15 -16.17
CA GLU A 62 15.82 1.12 -15.87
C GLU A 62 15.48 2.25 -16.85
N THR A 63 15.18 1.89 -18.11
CA THR A 63 15.04 2.90 -19.17
C THR A 63 13.59 3.19 -19.56
N LEU A 64 12.69 2.20 -19.54
CA LEU A 64 11.33 2.39 -20.03
C LEU A 64 10.51 3.29 -19.11
N GLY A 65 10.01 4.39 -19.70
CA GLY A 65 9.17 5.35 -18.98
C GLY A 65 9.92 6.19 -17.93
N ASN A 66 11.24 6.07 -17.86
CA ASN A 66 12.05 6.88 -16.94
C ASN A 66 12.18 8.31 -17.50
N TYR A 67 11.61 9.27 -16.78
CA TYR A 67 11.65 10.70 -17.10
C TYR A 67 12.36 11.52 -16.02
N GLY A 68 13.18 10.84 -15.22
CA GLY A 68 13.97 11.43 -14.14
C GLY A 68 13.40 11.21 -12.75
N ASP A 69 14.17 11.67 -11.78
CA ASP A 69 13.88 11.47 -10.38
C ASP A 69 12.72 12.37 -9.91
N THR A 70 11.84 11.80 -9.13
CA THR A 70 10.68 12.50 -8.58
C THR A 70 10.57 12.24 -7.08
N ARG A 71 9.80 13.10 -6.41
CA ARG A 71 9.40 12.86 -5.03
C ARG A 71 8.45 11.67 -4.95
N HIS A 72 8.47 10.98 -3.84
CA HIS A 72 7.53 9.90 -3.53
C HIS A 72 6.68 10.28 -2.32
N CYS A 73 5.38 9.99 -2.42
CA CYS A 73 4.40 10.28 -1.39
C CYS A 73 3.65 8.99 -1.02
N GLY A 74 3.48 8.75 0.27
CA GLY A 74 2.77 7.59 0.79
C GLY A 74 2.36 7.77 2.23
N LEU A 75 1.49 6.89 2.70
CA LEU A 75 1.04 6.86 4.08
C LEU A 75 2.02 6.02 4.92
N VAL A 76 2.31 6.49 6.12
CA VAL A 76 3.12 5.77 7.11
C VAL A 76 2.48 5.91 8.50
N ASN A 77 2.49 4.85 9.26
CA ASN A 77 2.06 4.85 10.65
C ASN A 77 3.28 4.70 11.56
N ASN A 78 3.77 5.80 12.12
CA ASN A 78 5.04 5.83 12.85
C ASN A 78 6.21 5.19 12.06
N GLY A 79 6.30 5.52 10.77
CA GLY A 79 7.31 4.97 9.86
C GLY A 79 6.97 3.60 9.27
N VAL A 80 6.01 2.87 9.81
CA VAL A 80 5.58 1.57 9.29
C VAL A 80 4.71 1.78 8.05
N TRP A 81 4.91 0.91 7.03
CA TRP A 81 4.03 0.86 5.87
C TRP A 81 2.57 0.66 6.28
N ASP A 82 1.70 1.52 5.81
CA ASP A 82 0.25 1.43 6.05
C ASP A 82 -0.51 1.92 4.82
N VAL A 83 -1.77 1.49 4.67
CA VAL A 83 -2.67 1.91 3.59
C VAL A 83 -3.97 2.52 4.11
N TYR A 84 -4.13 2.60 5.41
CA TYR A 84 -5.36 3.05 6.06
C TYR A 84 -5.11 4.11 7.14
N ASN A 85 -4.22 3.84 8.10
CA ASN A 85 -3.91 4.74 9.21
C ASN A 85 -2.54 5.40 9.02
N GLY A 86 -2.37 6.57 9.63
CA GLY A 86 -1.08 7.25 9.74
C GLY A 86 -1.03 8.61 9.07
N ASP A 87 0.17 9.12 8.98
CA ASP A 87 0.49 10.42 8.41
C ASP A 87 1.00 10.28 6.97
N VAL A 88 0.85 11.34 6.18
CA VAL A 88 1.39 11.40 4.83
C VAL A 88 2.86 11.78 4.92
N ARG A 89 3.74 10.92 4.42
CA ARG A 89 5.17 11.22 4.29
C ARG A 89 5.51 11.45 2.82
N ILE A 90 6.25 12.53 2.58
CA ILE A 90 6.85 12.84 1.29
C ILE A 90 8.37 12.75 1.43
N LYS A 91 9.01 11.97 0.58
CA LYS A 91 10.47 11.96 0.42
C LYS A 91 10.88 12.71 -0.83
N ASP A 92 11.97 13.44 -0.74
CA ASP A 92 12.55 14.16 -1.86
C ASP A 92 13.23 13.22 -2.87
N LYS A 93 13.71 13.75 -3.96
CA LYS A 93 14.35 13.04 -5.08
C LYS A 93 15.58 12.25 -4.65
N ASP A 94 16.26 12.67 -3.60
CA ASP A 94 17.43 12.02 -3.00
C ASP A 94 17.09 10.99 -1.90
N GLY A 95 15.81 10.81 -1.59
CA GLY A 95 15.33 9.87 -0.56
C GLY A 95 15.26 10.46 0.86
N SER A 96 15.67 11.71 1.07
CA SER A 96 15.49 12.40 2.35
C SER A 96 14.02 12.71 2.61
N ILE A 97 13.61 12.78 3.88
CA ILE A 97 12.25 13.18 4.23
C ILE A 97 12.09 14.67 3.94
N TYR A 98 11.18 15.01 3.01
CA TYR A 98 10.83 16.39 2.70
C TYR A 98 9.86 16.94 3.74
N CYS A 99 8.76 16.22 4.01
CA CYS A 99 7.81 16.55 5.07
C CYS A 99 6.98 15.33 5.47
N GLU A 100 6.39 15.43 6.67
CA GLU A 100 5.41 14.48 7.18
C GLU A 100 4.30 15.28 7.86
N TYR A 101 3.03 14.95 7.60
CA TYR A 101 1.90 15.70 8.09
C TYR A 101 0.67 14.81 8.26
N ASN A 102 -0.23 15.22 9.15
CA ASN A 102 -1.48 14.51 9.38
C ASN A 102 -2.34 14.50 8.10
N ASN A 103 -2.86 13.35 7.73
CA ASN A 103 -3.62 13.16 6.50
C ASN A 103 -4.86 14.09 6.38
N LEU A 104 -5.42 14.55 7.50
CA LEU A 104 -6.54 15.50 7.50
C LEU A 104 -6.13 16.93 7.13
N GLU A 105 -4.83 17.25 7.22
CA GLU A 105 -4.26 18.56 6.90
C GLU A 105 -3.80 18.68 5.42
N TYR A 106 -4.10 17.68 4.60
CA TYR A 106 -3.60 17.60 3.22
C TYR A 106 -3.80 18.88 2.38
N LYS A 107 -4.85 19.67 2.67
CA LYS A 107 -5.14 20.92 1.96
C LYS A 107 -4.09 22.01 2.17
N ASP A 108 -3.33 21.92 3.26
CA ASP A 108 -2.26 22.89 3.53
C ASP A 108 -0.98 22.55 2.77
N TYR A 109 -0.80 21.26 2.44
CA TYR A 109 0.41 20.73 1.77
C TYR A 109 0.23 20.46 0.29
N VAL A 110 -0.97 20.12 -0.16
CA VAL A 110 -1.25 19.72 -1.54
C VAL A 110 -2.22 20.68 -2.21
N ALA A 111 -1.88 21.08 -3.42
CA ALA A 111 -2.75 21.84 -4.32
C ALA A 111 -2.93 21.09 -5.64
N GLU A 112 -3.91 21.51 -6.42
CA GLU A 112 -4.27 20.87 -7.70
C GLU A 112 -4.12 21.88 -8.85
N HIS A 113 -3.39 21.49 -9.89
CA HIS A 113 -3.28 22.25 -11.14
C HIS A 113 -4.28 21.74 -12.18
N VAL A 114 -4.96 22.65 -12.87
CA VAL A 114 -5.96 22.34 -13.89
C VAL A 114 -5.41 22.63 -15.28
N LYS A 115 -5.67 21.73 -16.23
CA LYS A 115 -5.36 21.91 -17.65
C LYS A 115 -6.65 21.95 -18.48
N PRO A 116 -6.77 22.82 -19.50
CA PRO A 116 -7.98 22.95 -20.28
C PRO A 116 -8.34 21.71 -21.13
N TYR A 117 -7.37 20.83 -21.35
CA TYR A 117 -7.53 19.59 -22.11
C TYR A 117 -7.79 18.35 -21.27
N SER A 118 -7.83 18.46 -19.92
CA SER A 118 -7.94 17.31 -19.03
C SER A 118 -9.03 17.52 -17.97
N TRP A 119 -9.85 16.48 -17.78
CA TRP A 119 -10.76 16.38 -16.64
C TRP A 119 -10.02 16.00 -15.35
N LEU A 120 -8.83 15.39 -15.47
CA LEU A 120 -7.99 15.07 -14.33
C LEU A 120 -7.27 16.33 -13.86
N LYS A 121 -7.24 16.50 -12.57
CA LYS A 121 -6.42 17.48 -11.90
C LYS A 121 -5.05 16.89 -11.60
N PHE A 122 -4.05 17.75 -11.52
CA PHE A 122 -2.65 17.38 -11.30
C PHE A 122 -2.23 17.84 -9.91
N PRO A 123 -2.25 16.94 -8.91
CA PRO A 123 -1.83 17.29 -7.55
C PRO A 123 -0.33 17.57 -7.49
N TYR A 124 0.05 18.53 -6.65
CA TYR A 124 1.45 18.90 -6.43
C TYR A 124 1.65 19.46 -5.02
N ILE A 125 2.88 19.42 -4.53
CA ILE A 125 3.28 20.02 -3.26
C ILE A 125 3.15 21.54 -3.38
N LYS A 126 2.25 22.12 -2.59
CA LYS A 126 1.82 23.49 -2.67
C LYS A 126 2.96 24.51 -2.56
N GLU A 127 3.88 24.27 -1.62
CA GLU A 127 5.05 25.12 -1.38
C GLU A 127 5.97 25.22 -2.60
N LEU A 128 6.15 24.10 -3.32
CA LEU A 128 7.04 24.03 -4.48
C LEU A 128 6.38 24.53 -5.78
N GLY A 129 5.06 24.58 -5.82
CA GLY A 129 4.34 24.96 -7.03
C GLY A 129 4.35 23.90 -8.13
N TYR A 130 3.55 24.10 -9.17
CA TYR A 130 3.50 23.22 -10.34
C TYR A 130 4.43 23.74 -11.45
N PRO A 131 5.22 22.90 -12.13
CA PRO A 131 5.30 21.45 -12.06
C PRO A 131 6.32 20.89 -11.06
N GLU A 132 7.14 21.71 -10.41
CA GLU A 132 8.24 21.27 -9.56
C GLU A 132 7.77 20.42 -8.36
N GLY A 133 6.60 20.74 -7.81
CA GLY A 133 6.00 20.02 -6.70
C GLY A 133 5.33 18.69 -7.07
N THR A 134 5.47 18.20 -8.31
CA THR A 134 4.90 16.89 -8.68
C THR A 134 5.58 15.75 -7.92
N TYR A 135 4.79 14.72 -7.60
CA TYR A 135 5.24 13.54 -6.86
C TYR A 135 4.58 12.26 -7.39
N ARG A 136 5.18 11.13 -7.08
CA ARG A 136 4.62 9.79 -7.34
C ARG A 136 3.92 9.26 -6.11
N VAL A 137 2.94 8.42 -6.36
CA VAL A 137 2.19 7.64 -5.35
C VAL A 137 2.18 6.16 -5.75
N ALA A 138 1.44 5.31 -5.05
CA ALA A 138 1.25 3.90 -5.33
C ALA A 138 2.43 2.99 -4.84
N PRO A 139 2.52 1.69 -5.21
CA PRO A 139 3.40 0.72 -4.55
C PRO A 139 4.84 1.17 -4.35
N LEU A 140 5.52 1.59 -5.41
CA LEU A 140 6.92 2.00 -5.31
C LEU A 140 7.10 3.18 -4.35
N SER A 141 6.16 4.12 -4.36
CA SER A 141 6.22 5.26 -3.47
C SER A 141 6.02 4.84 -2.01
N ARG A 142 5.05 3.97 -1.72
CA ARG A 142 4.81 3.50 -0.35
C ARG A 142 6.00 2.73 0.23
N ILE A 143 6.65 1.86 -0.54
CA ILE A 143 7.85 1.15 -0.07
C ILE A 143 9.09 2.05 -0.01
N ASN A 144 9.13 3.14 -0.78
CA ASN A 144 10.19 4.13 -0.69
C ASN A 144 10.05 5.03 0.55
N VAL A 145 8.81 5.41 0.93
CA VAL A 145 8.59 6.33 2.04
C VAL A 145 8.54 5.65 3.41
N CYS A 146 8.09 4.41 3.52
CA CYS A 146 8.08 3.70 4.79
C CYS A 146 9.50 3.39 5.28
N ASP A 147 9.65 3.08 6.56
CA ASP A 147 10.90 2.63 7.14
C ASP A 147 10.93 1.09 7.17
N LYS A 148 9.81 0.46 7.51
CA LYS A 148 9.65 -1.00 7.58
C LYS A 148 8.22 -1.44 7.21
N MET A 149 8.05 -2.74 6.98
CA MET A 149 6.74 -3.40 6.91
C MET A 149 6.14 -3.60 8.31
N PRO A 150 4.82 -3.86 8.42
CA PRO A 150 4.20 -4.25 9.68
C PRO A 150 4.83 -5.50 10.29
N ASP A 151 4.83 -5.57 11.63
CA ASP A 151 5.42 -6.71 12.35
C ASP A 151 4.73 -8.05 12.02
N GLY A 152 3.44 -8.01 11.63
CA GLY A 152 2.69 -9.18 11.12
C GLY A 152 3.03 -9.60 9.68
N ALA A 153 4.02 -8.95 9.03
CA ALA A 153 4.41 -9.25 7.64
C ALA A 153 5.94 -9.48 7.48
N PRO A 154 6.51 -10.50 8.17
CA PRO A 154 7.96 -10.73 8.19
C PRO A 154 8.55 -11.13 6.83
N LEU A 155 7.82 -11.87 6.00
CA LEU A 155 8.31 -12.24 4.67
C LEU A 155 8.32 -11.04 3.73
N ALA A 156 7.33 -10.17 3.82
CA ALA A 156 7.32 -8.92 3.08
C ALA A 156 8.41 -7.96 3.56
N GLN A 157 8.76 -7.97 4.86
CA GLN A 157 9.91 -7.23 5.38
C GLN A 157 11.21 -7.71 4.74
N ALA A 158 11.45 -9.02 4.70
CA ALA A 158 12.64 -9.58 4.05
C ALA A 158 12.69 -9.21 2.55
N ALA A 159 11.56 -9.32 1.85
CA ALA A 159 11.47 -8.93 0.44
C ALA A 159 11.70 -7.43 0.21
N LEU A 160 11.32 -6.57 1.16
CA LEU A 160 11.61 -5.13 1.12
C LEU A 160 13.10 -4.86 1.31
N GLU A 161 13.76 -5.57 2.23
CA GLU A 161 15.20 -5.46 2.48
C GLU A 161 16.00 -5.88 1.23
N ASP A 162 15.69 -7.03 0.65
CA ASP A 162 16.30 -7.50 -0.61
C ASP A 162 16.12 -6.48 -1.75
N PHE A 163 14.93 -5.89 -1.85
CA PHE A 163 14.66 -4.85 -2.84
C PHE A 163 15.52 -3.60 -2.61
N ARG A 164 15.63 -3.15 -1.37
CA ARG A 164 16.40 -1.95 -1.01
C ARG A 164 17.90 -2.17 -1.14
N ASP A 165 18.39 -3.33 -0.80
CA ASP A 165 19.80 -3.70 -0.99
C ASP A 165 20.20 -3.64 -2.46
N LYS A 166 19.27 -3.98 -3.35
CA LYS A 166 19.49 -3.98 -4.79
C LYS A 166 19.35 -2.60 -5.45
N PHE A 167 18.34 -1.82 -5.07
CA PHE A 167 17.93 -0.60 -5.77
C PHE A 167 18.05 0.68 -4.95
N GLY A 168 18.29 0.58 -3.65
CA GLY A 168 18.30 1.74 -2.76
C GLY A 168 16.97 2.49 -2.78
N TYR A 169 17.01 3.78 -2.99
CA TYR A 169 15.85 4.63 -3.21
C TYR A 169 15.45 4.58 -4.69
N ALA A 170 14.52 3.72 -5.01
CA ALA A 170 14.21 3.31 -6.38
C ALA A 170 13.38 4.36 -7.13
N GLN A 171 13.80 4.72 -8.35
CA GLN A 171 13.14 5.71 -9.18
C GLN A 171 12.55 5.13 -10.49
N ALA A 172 13.05 3.98 -10.97
CA ALA A 172 12.64 3.42 -12.24
C ALA A 172 11.16 2.97 -12.23
N PRO A 173 10.32 3.43 -13.19
CA PRO A 173 8.87 3.17 -13.18
C PRO A 173 8.49 1.69 -13.21
N LEU A 174 9.22 0.84 -13.91
CA LEU A 174 8.88 -0.59 -13.96
C LEU A 174 9.10 -1.31 -12.63
N LEU A 175 9.87 -0.73 -11.69
CA LEU A 175 10.01 -1.24 -10.33
C LEU A 175 8.71 -1.14 -9.50
N PHE A 176 7.71 -0.39 -9.97
CA PHE A 176 6.36 -0.45 -9.41
C PHE A 176 5.76 -1.86 -9.43
N HIS A 177 6.13 -2.70 -10.40
CA HIS A 177 5.67 -4.10 -10.44
C HIS A 177 6.30 -4.93 -9.34
N TRP A 178 7.61 -4.79 -9.09
CA TRP A 178 8.27 -5.46 -7.99
C TRP A 178 7.75 -4.99 -6.63
N ALA A 179 7.63 -3.69 -6.44
CA ALA A 179 7.05 -3.10 -5.24
C ALA A 179 5.63 -3.64 -4.95
N ARG A 180 4.81 -3.80 -5.99
CA ARG A 180 3.45 -4.37 -5.86
C ARG A 180 3.47 -5.82 -5.40
N LEU A 181 4.47 -6.61 -5.77
CA LEU A 181 4.63 -7.99 -5.30
C LEU A 181 4.98 -8.03 -3.81
N ILE A 182 5.81 -7.10 -3.33
CA ILE A 182 6.10 -6.95 -1.90
C ILE A 182 4.82 -6.61 -1.13
N GLU A 183 4.03 -5.66 -1.62
CA GLU A 183 2.74 -5.30 -1.01
C GLU A 183 1.70 -6.42 -1.08
N LEU A 184 1.70 -7.22 -2.16
CA LEU A 184 0.85 -8.41 -2.26
C LEU A 184 1.16 -9.40 -1.14
N LEU A 185 2.45 -9.64 -0.89
CA LEU A 185 2.90 -10.53 0.18
C LEU A 185 2.54 -9.95 1.55
N ALA A 186 2.79 -8.65 1.79
CA ALA A 186 2.40 -7.98 3.02
C ALA A 186 0.89 -8.09 3.29
N ALA A 187 0.06 -7.85 2.27
CA ALA A 187 -1.38 -7.97 2.40
C ALA A 187 -1.84 -9.41 2.70
N ALA A 188 -1.18 -10.42 2.14
CA ALA A 188 -1.48 -11.83 2.42
C ALA A 188 -1.10 -12.21 3.85
N GLU A 189 0.07 -11.79 4.34
CA GLU A 189 0.51 -12.02 5.72
C GLU A 189 -0.39 -11.29 6.72
N MET A 190 -0.67 -10.01 6.52
CA MET A 190 -1.56 -9.23 7.39
C MET A 190 -2.99 -9.80 7.43
N ALA A 191 -3.48 -10.34 6.32
CA ALA A 191 -4.78 -11.00 6.28
C ALA A 191 -4.80 -12.28 7.15
N ALA A 192 -3.71 -13.04 7.18
CA ALA A 192 -3.58 -14.21 8.05
C ALA A 192 -3.43 -13.79 9.52
N ASP A 193 -2.58 -12.83 9.79
CA ASP A 193 -2.36 -12.27 11.14
C ASP A 193 -3.68 -11.74 11.75
N THR A 194 -4.46 -10.98 10.98
CA THR A 194 -5.77 -10.50 11.43
C THR A 194 -6.73 -11.65 11.74
N LEU A 195 -6.73 -12.71 10.92
CA LEU A 195 -7.63 -13.86 11.09
C LEU A 195 -7.18 -14.82 12.21
N GLU A 196 -5.94 -14.70 12.70
CA GLU A 196 -5.45 -15.43 13.89
C GLU A 196 -5.92 -14.78 15.20
N GLN A 197 -6.36 -13.53 15.16
CA GLN A 197 -6.88 -12.83 16.32
C GLN A 197 -8.29 -13.35 16.69
N ASP A 198 -8.67 -13.20 17.95
CA ASP A 198 -10.05 -13.44 18.39
C ASP A 198 -10.95 -12.33 17.82
N LEU A 199 -11.71 -12.66 16.79
CA LEU A 199 -12.69 -11.78 16.16
C LEU A 199 -14.11 -12.03 16.68
N SER A 200 -14.28 -12.97 17.64
CA SER A 200 -15.56 -13.29 18.24
C SER A 200 -16.03 -12.16 19.16
N GLY A 201 -17.33 -11.90 19.19
CA GLY A 201 -17.94 -10.94 20.09
C GLY A 201 -17.62 -9.47 19.80
N GLN A 202 -17.09 -9.12 18.65
CA GLN A 202 -17.08 -7.74 18.18
C GLN A 202 -18.54 -7.30 17.98
N LYS A 203 -19.08 -6.65 18.99
CA LYS A 203 -20.45 -6.13 18.91
C LYS A 203 -20.47 -4.90 18.01
N PHE A 204 -21.52 -4.83 17.19
CA PHE A 204 -21.94 -3.57 16.62
C PHE A 204 -22.21 -2.56 17.75
N PRO A 205 -21.92 -1.29 17.57
CA PRO A 205 -22.39 -0.29 18.53
C PRO A 205 -23.92 -0.41 18.61
N ASP A 206 -24.42 -0.71 19.81
CA ASP A 206 -25.85 -0.85 20.09
C ASP A 206 -26.59 0.48 19.93
N GLU A 207 -25.85 1.60 19.87
CA GLU A 207 -26.38 2.95 19.67
C GLU A 207 -25.51 3.70 18.65
N LEU A 208 -26.17 4.24 17.64
CA LEU A 208 -25.60 5.22 16.74
C LEU A 208 -25.66 6.58 17.43
N GLU A 209 -24.53 7.07 17.94
CA GLU A 209 -24.41 8.46 18.38
C GLU A 209 -24.31 9.44 17.18
#